data_2cf6fce97f176554588351c602d6d0e7
#
_entry.id   2cf6fce97f176554588351c602d6d0e7
#
_cell.length_a   1.000
_cell.length_b   1.000
_cell.length_c   1.000
_cell.angle_alpha   90.00
_cell.angle_beta   90.00
_cell.angle_gamma   90.00
#
_symmetry.space_group_name_H-M   'P 1'
#
loop_
_entity.id
_entity.type
_entity.pdbx_description
1 polymer ?
#
loop_
_entity_poly.entity_id
_entity_poly.type
_entity_poly.pdbx_seq_one_letter_code
_entity_poly.pdbx_strand_id
1 'polypeptide(L)'
;MNSVWIKSLKESGEHSYHRRAINHDYYAPFIYHIILKKTKTCESFGTVVGTARIAPGNPGCADIQESDLGKTIAKEIIHLPYEYPIIMLHQFKVMPDHVHILLQVLFRSDKHLDFYVDALRKRIAVKYTKIYGIVKTDEEIFEDGYCDKPLYDNRSLDGLYIYIRENPHRLAMRQQFPHFFQHIRSLKIGEEEFESYGNLFLFRNPDKKAVKISRKFTEEEKERKSKDWIASASRGTVLVSPFISKDEKDIRSVAESLDAKIILITHEAFHDRYKPAAHDFALCAEGRLLIISLGLPAGTDISYPICSRMNDLAKTISEM
;
A
#
# COMPACT_ATOMS: atom_id res chain seq x y z
N MET A 1 -4.94 -10.88 21.81
CA MET A 1 -6.07 -9.93 21.84
C MET A 1 -6.26 -9.40 20.44
N ASN A 2 -7.39 -9.70 19.83
CA ASN A 2 -7.67 -9.32 18.43
C ASN A 2 -7.78 -7.80 18.34
N SER A 3 -6.91 -7.18 17.54
CA SER A 3 -7.05 -5.80 17.13
C SER A 3 -8.30 -5.66 16.28
N VAL A 4 -9.40 -5.27 16.90
CA VAL A 4 -10.62 -4.94 16.18
C VAL A 4 -10.39 -3.58 15.51
N TRP A 5 -9.86 -3.60 14.29
CA TRP A 5 -9.95 -2.45 13.39
C TRP A 5 -11.42 -2.26 13.08
N ILE A 6 -11.98 -1.16 13.53
CA ILE A 6 -13.33 -0.85 13.09
C ILE A 6 -13.26 -0.60 11.59
N LYS A 7 -13.95 -1.47 10.85
CA LYS A 7 -14.41 -1.13 9.51
C LYS A 7 -15.07 0.25 9.64
N SER A 8 -14.53 1.25 8.94
CA SER A 8 -15.19 2.54 8.87
C SER A 8 -16.66 2.27 8.62
N LEU A 9 -17.53 2.72 9.48
CA LEU A 9 -18.96 2.73 9.23
C LEU A 9 -19.16 3.67 8.03
N LYS A 10 -19.26 3.09 6.82
CA LYS A 10 -19.43 3.80 5.55
C LYS A 10 -20.77 4.52 5.45
N GLU A 11 -21.57 4.52 6.52
CA GLU A 11 -22.98 4.91 6.46
C GLU A 11 -23.28 6.37 6.74
N SER A 12 -22.30 7.14 7.24
CA SER A 12 -22.52 8.56 7.44
C SER A 12 -21.46 9.36 6.74
N GLY A 13 -21.53 9.90 5.64
CA GLY A 13 -20.58 10.76 4.94
C GLY A 13 -19.83 11.82 5.80
N GLU A 14 -19.66 11.59 7.06
CA GLU A 14 -19.14 12.48 8.08
C GLU A 14 -17.75 12.03 8.54
N HIS A 15 -16.78 12.92 8.30
CA HIS A 15 -15.51 13.18 8.98
C HIS A 15 -14.52 12.04 9.32
N SER A 16 -13.26 12.39 9.22
CA SER A 16 -12.03 11.63 9.44
C SER A 16 -11.90 10.87 10.76
N TYR A 17 -12.75 11.10 11.72
CA TYR A 17 -12.85 10.34 12.99
C TYR A 17 -13.00 8.84 12.79
N HIS A 18 -13.53 8.39 11.66
CA HIS A 18 -13.74 6.98 11.34
C HIS A 18 -12.46 6.20 10.97
N ARG A 19 -11.28 6.86 10.99
CA ARG A 19 -9.99 6.24 10.65
C ARG A 19 -9.16 5.88 11.88
N ARG A 20 -9.69 6.08 13.09
CA ARG A 20 -8.99 5.84 14.34
C ARG A 20 -9.24 4.44 14.89
N ALA A 21 -8.27 3.92 15.65
CA ALA A 21 -8.43 2.68 16.38
C ALA A 21 -9.41 2.88 17.54
N ILE A 22 -10.56 2.20 17.51
CA ILE A 22 -11.50 2.17 18.63
C ILE A 22 -10.87 1.42 19.80
N ASN A 23 -11.11 1.88 21.01
CA ASN A 23 -10.58 1.34 22.25
C ASN A 23 -9.04 1.45 22.39
N HIS A 24 -8.38 2.31 21.61
CA HIS A 24 -6.98 2.62 21.80
C HIS A 24 -6.82 3.80 22.78
N ASP A 25 -5.93 3.63 23.76
CA ASP A 25 -5.62 4.71 24.73
C ASP A 25 -4.56 5.65 24.14
N TYR A 26 -5.00 6.75 23.55
CA TYR A 26 -4.15 7.76 22.93
C TYR A 26 -3.36 8.65 23.92
N TYR A 27 -3.50 8.39 25.21
CA TYR A 27 -2.67 8.99 26.28
C TYR A 27 -1.48 8.09 26.64
N ALA A 28 -1.51 6.83 26.23
CA ALA A 28 -0.49 5.85 26.54
C ALA A 28 0.77 6.02 25.66
N PRO A 29 1.96 5.57 26.15
CA PRO A 29 3.15 5.52 25.33
C PRO A 29 2.97 4.53 24.18
N PHE A 30 3.08 5.03 22.94
CA PHE A 30 2.86 4.22 21.75
C PHE A 30 3.56 4.80 20.51
N ILE A 31 3.81 3.97 19.50
CA ILE A 31 4.32 4.40 18.19
C ILE A 31 3.13 4.56 17.24
N TYR A 32 3.09 5.69 16.52
CA TYR A 32 2.03 6.02 15.58
C TYR A 32 2.57 6.33 14.20
N HIS A 33 1.96 5.75 13.17
CA HIS A 33 2.11 6.20 11.80
C HIS A 33 0.96 7.15 11.46
N ILE A 34 1.27 8.43 11.36
CA ILE A 34 0.33 9.51 11.08
C ILE A 34 0.40 9.90 9.61
N ILE A 35 -0.75 10.17 9.00
CA ILE A 35 -0.83 10.70 7.63
C ILE A 35 -1.70 11.96 7.66
N LEU A 36 -1.07 13.10 7.36
CA LEU A 36 -1.73 14.38 7.16
C LEU A 36 -1.92 14.61 5.66
N LYS A 37 -3.16 14.75 5.21
CA LYS A 37 -3.45 15.04 3.80
C LYS A 37 -3.66 16.53 3.58
N LYS A 38 -3.23 17.03 2.41
CA LYS A 38 -3.56 18.38 1.99
C LYS A 38 -5.01 18.48 1.54
N THR A 39 -5.61 19.66 1.67
CA THR A 39 -6.90 19.97 1.07
C THR A 39 -6.80 19.96 -0.46
N LYS A 40 -7.94 19.85 -1.13
CA LYS A 40 -7.98 19.89 -2.60
C LYS A 40 -7.51 21.22 -3.17
N THR A 41 -7.76 22.31 -2.46
CA THR A 41 -7.43 23.68 -2.85
C THR A 41 -6.03 24.12 -2.49
N CYS A 42 -5.35 23.40 -1.59
CA CYS A 42 -3.97 23.70 -1.23
C CYS A 42 -3.02 23.34 -2.37
N GLU A 43 -1.96 24.13 -2.55
CA GLU A 43 -0.86 23.80 -3.46
C GLU A 43 -0.16 22.50 -3.07
N SER A 44 0.57 21.93 -4.01
CA SER A 44 1.37 20.73 -3.76
C SER A 44 2.48 21.01 -2.75
N PHE A 45 2.71 20.07 -1.83
CA PHE A 45 3.84 20.16 -0.89
C PHE A 45 5.20 19.88 -1.55
N GLY A 46 5.21 19.46 -2.81
CA GLY A 46 6.41 19.21 -3.59
C GLY A 46 6.12 18.55 -4.93
N THR A 47 7.18 18.27 -5.67
CA THR A 47 7.13 17.59 -6.97
C THR A 47 8.07 16.39 -6.96
N VAL A 48 7.72 15.35 -7.71
CA VAL A 48 8.60 14.20 -7.92
C VAL A 48 9.75 14.62 -8.83
N VAL A 49 10.98 14.36 -8.41
CA VAL A 49 12.21 14.53 -9.19
C VAL A 49 12.95 13.21 -9.31
N GLY A 50 13.88 13.10 -10.28
CA GLY A 50 14.59 11.84 -10.52
C GLY A 50 13.74 10.81 -11.28
N THR A 51 14.20 9.57 -11.29
CA THR A 51 13.56 8.51 -12.08
C THR A 51 13.27 7.27 -11.25
N ALA A 52 12.12 6.64 -11.55
CA ALA A 52 11.76 5.34 -10.99
C ALA A 52 12.60 4.17 -11.53
N ARG A 53 13.40 4.37 -12.58
CA ARG A 53 14.29 3.34 -13.14
C ARG A 53 15.53 3.09 -12.30
N ILE A 54 15.83 4.00 -11.36
CA ILE A 54 16.96 3.88 -10.43
C ILE A 54 16.41 3.44 -9.08
N ALA A 55 16.99 2.39 -8.52
CA ALA A 55 16.57 1.85 -7.23
C ALA A 55 16.72 2.88 -6.09
N PRO A 56 15.84 2.83 -5.07
CA PRO A 56 15.92 3.70 -3.92
C PRO A 56 17.32 3.69 -3.26
N GLY A 57 17.80 4.87 -2.85
CA GLY A 57 19.11 5.04 -2.22
C GLY A 57 20.26 5.29 -3.18
N ASN A 58 20.07 5.15 -4.49
CA ASN A 58 21.09 5.44 -5.49
C ASN A 58 20.95 6.88 -6.03
N PRO A 59 22.04 7.54 -6.45
CA PRO A 59 21.99 8.88 -7.04
C PRO A 59 21.07 8.95 -8.26
N GLY A 60 20.16 9.93 -8.29
CA GLY A 60 19.18 10.10 -9.36
C GLY A 60 17.91 9.27 -9.21
N CYS A 61 17.78 8.45 -8.16
CA CYS A 61 16.50 7.81 -7.85
C CYS A 61 15.41 8.86 -7.58
N ALA A 62 14.16 8.43 -7.75
CA ALA A 62 13.01 9.31 -7.53
C ALA A 62 12.92 9.78 -6.07
N ASP A 63 12.77 11.07 -5.87
CA ASP A 63 12.55 11.71 -4.58
C ASP A 63 11.57 12.90 -4.74
N ILE A 64 11.25 13.59 -3.64
CA ILE A 64 10.43 14.78 -3.64
C ILE A 64 11.30 16.03 -3.49
N GLN A 65 11.20 16.93 -4.45
CA GLN A 65 11.64 18.30 -4.30
C GLN A 65 10.53 19.08 -3.60
N GLU A 66 10.74 19.40 -2.34
CA GLU A 66 9.76 20.08 -1.50
C GLU A 66 9.51 21.52 -2.01
N SER A 67 8.24 21.93 -2.04
CA SER A 67 7.85 23.34 -2.22
C SER A 67 8.20 24.14 -0.96
N ASP A 68 8.00 25.45 -0.97
CA ASP A 68 8.24 26.28 0.20
C ASP A 68 7.33 25.89 1.38
N LEU A 69 6.08 25.52 1.09
CA LEU A 69 5.18 24.94 2.09
C LEU A 69 5.68 23.58 2.56
N GLY A 70 6.12 22.71 1.65
CA GLY A 70 6.72 21.41 1.98
C GLY A 70 7.93 21.54 2.89
N LYS A 71 8.85 22.46 2.59
CA LYS A 71 10.01 22.76 3.46
C LYS A 71 9.61 23.26 4.84
N THR A 72 8.55 24.09 4.90
CA THR A 72 8.01 24.56 6.19
C THR A 72 7.46 23.39 6.99
N ILE A 73 6.68 22.53 6.35
CA ILE A 73 6.15 21.29 6.97
C ILE A 73 7.29 20.43 7.52
N ALA A 74 8.31 20.16 6.70
CA ALA A 74 9.46 19.34 7.12
C ALA A 74 10.19 19.94 8.34
N LYS A 75 10.44 21.25 8.33
CA LYS A 75 11.09 21.95 9.44
C LYS A 75 10.29 21.87 10.73
N GLU A 76 8.98 22.07 10.66
CA GLU A 76 8.13 22.05 11.84
C GLU A 76 7.94 20.63 12.41
N ILE A 77 7.97 19.59 11.56
CA ILE A 77 7.99 18.20 12.02
C ILE A 77 9.30 17.89 12.76
N ILE A 78 10.44 18.29 12.21
CA ILE A 78 11.75 18.11 12.88
C ILE A 78 11.78 18.87 14.22
N HIS A 79 11.12 20.00 14.31
CA HIS A 79 11.11 20.83 15.52
C HIS A 79 10.15 20.29 16.59
N LEU A 80 9.20 19.43 16.25
CA LEU A 80 8.17 18.93 17.18
C LEU A 80 8.73 18.33 18.47
N PRO A 81 9.78 17.46 18.46
CA PRO A 81 10.38 16.92 19.69
C PRO A 81 11.05 17.96 20.58
N TYR A 82 11.51 19.07 20.04
CA TYR A 82 12.11 20.17 20.83
C TYR A 82 11.06 20.93 21.62
N GLU A 83 9.86 21.06 21.06
CA GLU A 83 8.74 21.72 21.74
C GLU A 83 8.02 20.77 22.70
N TYR A 84 7.92 19.50 22.30
CA TYR A 84 7.28 18.46 23.09
C TYR A 84 8.25 17.28 23.30
N PRO A 85 9.11 17.33 24.35
CA PRO A 85 10.13 16.29 24.59
C PRO A 85 9.56 14.89 24.88
N ILE A 86 8.24 14.79 25.11
CA ILE A 86 7.51 13.53 25.21
C ILE A 86 7.36 12.83 23.85
N ILE A 87 7.55 13.56 22.74
CA ILE A 87 7.46 13.03 21.37
C ILE A 87 8.86 12.70 20.86
N MET A 88 9.05 11.48 20.40
CA MET A 88 10.20 11.07 19.62
C MET A 88 9.80 10.94 18.16
N LEU A 89 10.50 11.63 17.27
CA LEU A 89 10.33 11.50 15.83
C LEU A 89 11.23 10.37 15.32
N HIS A 90 10.63 9.33 14.74
CA HIS A 90 11.37 8.23 14.13
C HIS A 90 11.71 8.54 12.67
N GLN A 91 10.72 8.91 11.89
CA GLN A 91 10.87 9.21 10.46
C GLN A 91 9.69 10.02 9.96
N PHE A 92 9.90 10.76 8.88
CA PHE A 92 8.81 11.39 8.12
C PHE A 92 9.17 11.48 6.64
N LYS A 93 8.17 11.72 5.81
CA LYS A 93 8.34 12.06 4.39
C LYS A 93 7.22 12.97 3.94
N VAL A 94 7.61 14.11 3.39
CA VAL A 94 6.67 15.03 2.72
C VAL A 94 6.45 14.52 1.31
N MET A 95 5.20 14.23 0.96
CA MET A 95 4.75 13.82 -0.37
C MET A 95 3.99 14.98 -1.02
N PRO A 96 3.75 14.97 -2.33
CA PRO A 96 3.06 16.08 -3.00
C PRO A 96 1.67 16.41 -2.45
N ASP A 97 0.93 15.43 -1.95
CA ASP A 97 -0.47 15.53 -1.52
C ASP A 97 -0.72 15.11 -0.07
N HIS A 98 0.30 14.66 0.64
CA HIS A 98 0.22 14.25 2.05
C HIS A 98 1.58 14.18 2.71
N VAL A 99 1.58 13.99 4.02
CA VAL A 99 2.79 13.79 4.81
C VAL A 99 2.68 12.51 5.63
N HIS A 100 3.70 11.67 5.59
CA HIS A 100 3.88 10.55 6.51
C HIS A 100 4.73 11.00 7.69
N ILE A 101 4.29 10.72 8.90
CA ILE A 101 5.04 10.96 10.15
C ILE A 101 5.00 9.69 10.97
N LEU A 102 6.16 9.18 11.33
CA LEU A 102 6.32 8.07 12.26
C LEU A 102 6.88 8.64 13.56
N LEU A 103 6.07 8.72 14.58
CA LEU A 103 6.42 9.27 15.88
C LEU A 103 6.05 8.32 17.03
N GLN A 104 6.69 8.52 18.16
CA GLN A 104 6.41 7.82 19.40
C GLN A 104 6.11 8.80 20.53
N VAL A 105 5.06 8.52 21.30
CA VAL A 105 4.83 9.10 22.61
C VAL A 105 5.63 8.26 23.61
N LEU A 106 6.61 8.86 24.30
CA LEU A 106 7.58 8.14 25.14
C LEU A 106 7.02 7.70 26.48
N PHE A 107 6.15 8.53 27.06
CA PHE A 107 5.56 8.34 28.38
C PHE A 107 4.07 8.59 28.33
N ARG A 108 3.34 8.18 29.38
CA ARG A 108 1.93 8.52 29.49
C ARG A 108 1.77 10.05 29.54
N SER A 109 0.99 10.55 28.62
CA SER A 109 0.72 11.98 28.43
C SER A 109 -0.52 12.40 29.23
N ASP A 110 -0.56 13.67 29.68
CA ASP A 110 -1.77 14.35 30.15
C ASP A 110 -2.60 14.90 28.97
N LYS A 111 -2.05 14.89 27.76
CA LYS A 111 -2.71 15.32 26.52
C LYS A 111 -2.95 14.14 25.60
N HIS A 112 -4.10 14.15 24.93
CA HIS A 112 -4.42 13.24 23.85
C HIS A 112 -3.47 13.47 22.64
N LEU A 113 -3.22 12.44 21.81
CA LEU A 113 -2.37 12.55 20.62
C LEU A 113 -2.77 13.73 19.72
N ASP A 114 -4.07 14.03 19.60
CA ASP A 114 -4.59 15.15 18.80
C ASP A 114 -3.98 16.49 19.19
N PHE A 115 -3.74 16.72 20.46
CA PHE A 115 -3.14 17.97 20.92
C PHE A 115 -1.81 18.25 20.21
N TYR A 116 -0.96 17.23 20.08
CA TYR A 116 0.36 17.37 19.43
C TYR A 116 0.24 17.52 17.91
N VAL A 117 -0.69 16.80 17.30
CA VAL A 117 -0.92 16.88 15.85
C VAL A 117 -1.54 18.21 15.45
N ASP A 118 -2.53 18.71 16.19
CA ASP A 118 -3.18 20.00 15.94
C ASP A 118 -2.22 21.17 16.21
N ALA A 119 -1.39 21.07 17.26
CA ALA A 119 -0.35 22.06 17.53
C ALA A 119 0.65 22.12 16.38
N LEU A 120 1.08 20.97 15.84
CA LEU A 120 1.95 20.91 14.66
C LEU A 120 1.29 21.57 13.43
N ARG A 121 0.04 21.23 13.12
CA ARG A 121 -0.72 21.79 11.98
C ARG A 121 -0.82 23.32 12.08
N LYS A 122 -1.28 23.84 13.19
CA LYS A 122 -1.40 25.28 13.45
C LYS A 122 -0.06 26.00 13.34
N ARG A 123 0.98 25.41 13.89
CA ARG A 123 2.33 25.98 13.82
C ARG A 123 2.87 26.06 12.40
N ILE A 124 2.63 25.02 11.57
CA ILE A 124 2.97 25.05 10.15
C ILE A 124 2.31 26.25 9.46
N ALA A 125 1.01 26.46 9.66
CA ALA A 125 0.28 27.58 9.07
C ALA A 125 0.84 28.94 9.51
N VAL A 126 1.07 29.13 10.81
CA VAL A 126 1.65 30.36 11.38
C VAL A 126 3.05 30.62 10.84
N LYS A 127 3.91 29.59 10.78
CA LYS A 127 5.29 29.72 10.28
C LYS A 127 5.32 30.02 8.79
N TYR A 128 4.48 29.36 8.00
CA TYR A 128 4.37 29.62 6.57
C TYR A 128 3.94 31.07 6.31
N THR A 129 2.88 31.54 7.00
CA THR A 129 2.43 32.92 6.93
C THR A 129 3.54 33.91 7.30
N LYS A 130 4.28 33.64 8.39
CA LYS A 130 5.36 34.53 8.86
C LYS A 130 6.53 34.61 7.88
N ILE A 131 6.90 33.49 7.24
CA ILE A 131 8.06 33.41 6.34
C ILE A 131 7.75 34.00 4.96
N TYR A 132 6.59 33.67 4.42
CA TYR A 132 6.25 33.97 3.02
C TYR A 132 5.22 35.08 2.86
N GLY A 133 4.62 35.58 3.94
CA GLY A 133 3.57 36.61 3.90
C GLY A 133 2.23 36.13 3.33
N ILE A 134 2.09 34.82 3.08
CA ILE A 134 0.87 34.20 2.54
C ILE A 134 0.06 33.70 3.73
N VAL A 135 -1.08 34.35 4.01
CA VAL A 135 -1.95 33.95 5.11
C VAL A 135 -2.65 32.65 4.76
N LYS A 136 -2.45 31.63 5.60
CA LYS A 136 -3.13 30.33 5.53
C LYS A 136 -3.45 29.84 6.93
N THR A 137 -4.61 29.24 7.06
CA THR A 137 -4.99 28.44 8.25
C THR A 137 -4.57 27.00 8.06
N ASP A 138 -4.51 26.24 9.14
CA ASP A 138 -4.22 24.80 9.06
C ASP A 138 -5.33 24.01 8.34
N GLU A 139 -6.58 24.48 8.40
CA GLU A 139 -7.74 23.91 7.69
C GLU A 139 -7.68 24.16 6.17
N GLU A 140 -7.01 25.22 5.74
CA GLU A 140 -6.74 25.47 4.32
C GLU A 140 -5.59 24.60 3.78
N ILE A 141 -4.67 24.22 4.64
CA ILE A 141 -3.51 23.37 4.29
C ILE A 141 -3.89 21.90 4.34
N PHE A 142 -4.48 21.43 5.45
CA PHE A 142 -4.75 20.04 5.71
C PHE A 142 -6.23 19.72 5.72
N GLU A 143 -6.61 18.55 5.17
CA GLU A 143 -7.96 18.00 5.34
C GLU A 143 -8.31 17.88 6.83
N ASP A 144 -9.60 17.96 7.13
CA ASP A 144 -10.09 17.74 8.49
C ASP A 144 -9.68 16.35 9.00
N GLY A 145 -9.21 16.31 10.25
CA GLY A 145 -8.65 15.15 10.89
C GLY A 145 -7.39 14.59 10.22
N TYR A 146 -7.02 13.38 10.58
CA TYR A 146 -5.86 12.67 10.05
C TYR A 146 -6.05 11.16 10.19
N CYS A 147 -5.26 10.40 9.45
CA CYS A 147 -5.18 8.96 9.63
C CYS A 147 -4.06 8.67 10.63
N ASP A 148 -4.37 7.95 11.70
CA ASP A 148 -3.39 7.37 12.60
C ASP A 148 -3.43 5.84 12.53
N LYS A 149 -2.28 5.24 12.73
CA LYS A 149 -2.12 3.80 12.83
C LYS A 149 -1.20 3.49 14.00
N PRO A 150 -1.76 3.08 15.16
CA PRO A 150 -0.95 2.58 16.26
C PRO A 150 -0.21 1.31 15.84
N LEU A 151 1.07 1.20 16.19
CA LEU A 151 1.87 0.00 15.93
C LEU A 151 1.83 -0.93 17.14
N TYR A 152 1.13 -2.04 17.00
CA TYR A 152 1.02 -3.05 18.07
C TYR A 152 2.14 -4.10 18.02
N ASP A 153 2.93 -4.16 16.94
CA ASP A 153 4.03 -5.10 16.77
C ASP A 153 5.27 -4.37 16.23
N ASN A 154 6.38 -4.47 16.96
CA ASN A 154 7.66 -3.87 16.55
C ASN A 154 8.23 -4.48 15.26
N ARG A 155 7.82 -5.70 14.87
CA ARG A 155 8.23 -6.32 13.60
C ARG A 155 7.74 -5.57 12.37
N SER A 156 6.70 -4.76 12.51
CA SER A 156 6.20 -3.90 11.43
C SER A 156 6.94 -2.57 11.30
N LEU A 157 7.82 -2.22 12.27
CA LEU A 157 8.52 -0.94 12.30
C LEU A 157 9.53 -0.80 11.15
N ASP A 158 10.38 -1.80 10.93
CA ASP A 158 11.36 -1.79 9.83
C ASP A 158 10.68 -1.69 8.46
N GLY A 159 9.58 -2.42 8.29
CA GLY A 159 8.76 -2.33 7.07
C GLY A 159 8.19 -0.93 6.85
N LEU A 160 7.80 -0.22 7.92
CA LEU A 160 7.33 1.17 7.83
C LEU A 160 8.46 2.16 7.52
N TYR A 161 9.64 1.99 8.07
CA TYR A 161 10.81 2.79 7.72
C TYR A 161 11.09 2.71 6.23
N ILE A 162 11.16 1.50 5.69
CA ILE A 162 11.34 1.26 4.25
C ILE A 162 10.19 1.87 3.45
N TYR A 163 8.95 1.60 3.85
CA TYR A 163 7.76 2.12 3.18
C TYR A 163 7.74 3.65 3.08
N ILE A 164 8.01 4.35 4.19
CA ILE A 164 8.00 5.82 4.23
C ILE A 164 9.15 6.38 3.37
N ARG A 165 10.34 5.81 3.49
CA ARG A 165 11.51 6.23 2.71
C ARG A 165 11.30 6.08 1.21
N GLU A 166 10.69 4.98 0.79
CA GLU A 166 10.55 4.62 -0.63
C GLU A 166 9.24 5.14 -1.27
N ASN A 167 8.40 5.84 -0.52
CA ASN A 167 7.15 6.39 -1.06
C ASN A 167 7.34 7.30 -2.29
N PRO A 168 8.36 8.18 -2.38
CA PRO A 168 8.63 8.94 -3.60
C PRO A 168 8.87 8.07 -4.81
N HIS A 169 9.69 7.03 -4.68
CA HIS A 169 9.98 6.08 -5.73
C HIS A 169 8.71 5.32 -6.17
N ARG A 170 7.88 4.88 -5.21
CA ARG A 170 6.59 4.22 -5.49
C ARG A 170 5.61 5.14 -6.22
N LEU A 171 5.62 6.44 -5.90
CA LEU A 171 4.82 7.44 -6.61
C LEU A 171 5.32 7.62 -8.04
N ALA A 172 6.64 7.79 -8.21
CA ALA A 172 7.28 7.91 -9.52
C ALA A 172 7.02 6.69 -10.41
N MET A 173 7.11 5.48 -9.87
CA MET A 173 6.78 4.24 -10.59
C MET A 173 5.36 4.30 -11.17
N ARG A 174 4.37 4.67 -10.37
CA ARG A 174 2.98 4.78 -10.83
C ARG A 174 2.78 5.87 -11.88
N GLN A 175 3.51 6.99 -11.77
CA GLN A 175 3.44 8.09 -12.71
C GLN A 175 4.13 7.76 -14.05
N GLN A 176 5.30 7.11 -13.99
CA GLN A 176 6.08 6.76 -15.18
C GLN A 176 5.57 5.51 -15.91
N PHE A 177 4.94 4.60 -15.18
CA PHE A 177 4.42 3.33 -15.70
C PHE A 177 2.95 3.09 -15.35
N PRO A 178 2.03 4.02 -15.72
CA PRO A 178 0.62 3.92 -15.30
C PRO A 178 -0.06 2.65 -15.79
N HIS A 179 0.40 2.05 -16.90
CA HIS A 179 -0.15 0.81 -17.44
C HIS A 179 0.08 -0.42 -16.55
N PHE A 180 1.06 -0.36 -15.64
CA PHE A 180 1.36 -1.43 -14.69
C PHE A 180 0.54 -1.35 -13.40
N PHE A 181 -0.27 -0.30 -13.25
CA PHE A 181 -1.07 -0.01 -12.06
C PHE A 181 -2.53 0.28 -12.39
N GLN A 182 -3.04 -0.33 -13.48
CA GLN A 182 -4.43 -0.13 -13.87
C GLN A 182 -5.36 -0.83 -12.88
N HIS A 183 -6.39 -0.11 -12.42
CA HIS A 183 -7.51 -0.66 -11.66
C HIS A 183 -8.72 -0.71 -12.58
N ILE A 184 -9.09 -1.91 -13.02
CA ILE A 184 -10.26 -2.17 -13.84
C ILE A 184 -11.35 -2.73 -12.94
N ARG A 185 -12.48 -2.03 -12.82
CA ARG A 185 -13.59 -2.43 -11.94
C ARG A 185 -14.47 -3.51 -12.53
N SER A 186 -14.47 -3.65 -13.85
CA SER A 186 -15.29 -4.60 -14.59
C SER A 186 -14.45 -5.21 -15.71
N LEU A 187 -13.68 -6.25 -15.36
CA LEU A 187 -12.97 -7.09 -16.32
C LEU A 187 -13.85 -8.30 -16.63
N LYS A 188 -14.32 -8.40 -17.87
CA LYS A 188 -15.17 -9.50 -18.30
C LYS A 188 -14.35 -10.75 -18.55
N ILE A 189 -14.70 -11.86 -17.90
CA ILE A 189 -14.09 -13.19 -18.05
C ILE A 189 -15.23 -14.20 -18.18
N GLY A 190 -15.43 -14.74 -19.39
CA GLY A 190 -16.63 -15.49 -19.69
C GLY A 190 -17.87 -14.62 -19.57
N GLU A 191 -18.86 -15.07 -18.81
CA GLU A 191 -20.10 -14.33 -18.53
C GLU A 191 -20.06 -13.49 -17.24
N GLU A 192 -18.96 -13.57 -16.47
CA GLU A 192 -18.81 -12.88 -15.18
C GLU A 192 -17.91 -11.65 -15.31
N GLU A 193 -18.08 -10.71 -14.37
CA GLU A 193 -17.27 -9.51 -14.25
C GLU A 193 -16.44 -9.52 -12.95
N PHE A 194 -15.19 -9.13 -13.07
CA PHE A 194 -14.22 -9.16 -11.97
C PHE A 194 -13.49 -7.82 -11.85
N GLU A 195 -13.05 -7.50 -10.63
CA GLU A 195 -12.11 -6.40 -10.46
C GLU A 195 -10.68 -6.89 -10.70
N SER A 196 -9.85 -6.05 -11.33
CA SER A 196 -8.42 -6.34 -11.52
C SER A 196 -7.54 -5.15 -11.22
N TYR A 197 -6.32 -5.41 -10.77
CA TYR A 197 -5.31 -4.39 -10.50
C TYR A 197 -3.93 -4.85 -10.98
N GLY A 198 -3.22 -4.01 -11.74
CA GLY A 198 -1.87 -4.29 -12.20
C GLY A 198 -1.71 -4.19 -13.71
N ASN A 199 -0.84 -5.05 -14.27
CA ASN A 199 -0.54 -5.05 -15.69
C ASN A 199 -1.58 -5.88 -16.49
N LEU A 200 -2.55 -5.20 -17.08
CA LEU A 200 -3.61 -5.85 -17.87
C LEU A 200 -3.08 -6.57 -19.14
N PHE A 201 -1.90 -6.23 -19.64
CA PHE A 201 -1.31 -6.94 -20.79
C PHE A 201 -1.05 -8.42 -20.49
N LEU A 202 -0.86 -8.80 -19.21
CA LEU A 202 -0.70 -10.20 -18.81
C LEU A 202 -1.96 -11.02 -19.09
N PHE A 203 -3.13 -10.42 -18.89
CA PHE A 203 -4.41 -11.07 -19.21
C PHE A 203 -4.56 -11.39 -20.70
N ARG A 204 -4.04 -10.49 -21.54
CA ARG A 204 -4.08 -10.63 -23.00
C ARG A 204 -2.98 -11.53 -23.57
N ASN A 205 -2.03 -11.97 -22.75
CA ASN A 205 -0.97 -12.88 -23.20
C ASN A 205 -1.59 -14.24 -23.56
N PRO A 206 -1.37 -14.79 -24.75
CA PRO A 206 -1.92 -16.10 -25.14
C PRO A 206 -1.22 -17.27 -24.43
N ASP A 207 0.01 -17.09 -23.95
CA ASP A 207 0.77 -18.14 -23.26
C ASP A 207 0.59 -18.03 -21.75
N LYS A 208 -0.44 -18.69 -21.25
CA LYS A 208 -0.83 -18.74 -19.83
C LYS A 208 -0.95 -20.18 -19.37
N LYS A 209 -0.63 -20.44 -18.10
CA LYS A 209 -0.70 -21.77 -17.49
C LYS A 209 -1.24 -21.70 -16.07
N ALA A 210 -2.35 -22.41 -15.81
CA ALA A 210 -2.89 -22.50 -14.46
C ALA A 210 -1.99 -23.35 -13.57
N VAL A 211 -1.69 -22.87 -12.35
CA VAL A 211 -0.98 -23.62 -11.31
C VAL A 211 -1.99 -24.06 -10.27
N LYS A 212 -2.11 -25.36 -10.09
CA LYS A 212 -2.98 -25.99 -9.09
C LYS A 212 -2.37 -27.30 -8.61
N ILE A 213 -2.07 -27.39 -7.33
CA ILE A 213 -1.62 -28.62 -6.69
C ILE A 213 -2.83 -29.36 -6.11
N SER A 214 -3.07 -30.56 -6.63
CA SER A 214 -4.12 -31.44 -6.10
C SER A 214 -3.63 -32.21 -4.88
N ARG A 215 -4.49 -32.32 -3.85
CA ARG A 215 -4.22 -33.22 -2.70
C ARG A 215 -4.08 -34.71 -3.09
N LYS A 216 -4.53 -35.07 -4.31
CA LYS A 216 -4.46 -36.43 -4.85
C LYS A 216 -3.14 -36.73 -5.57
N PHE A 217 -2.29 -35.71 -5.80
CA PHE A 217 -1.01 -35.93 -6.47
C PHE A 217 -0.04 -36.65 -5.56
N THR A 218 0.69 -37.60 -6.12
CA THR A 218 1.87 -38.18 -5.47
C THR A 218 2.99 -37.14 -5.37
N GLU A 219 3.96 -37.35 -4.53
CA GLU A 219 5.11 -36.43 -4.42
C GLU A 219 5.90 -36.34 -5.74
N GLU A 220 6.02 -37.43 -6.47
CA GLU A 220 6.65 -37.47 -7.80
C GLU A 220 5.85 -36.62 -8.83
N GLU A 221 4.53 -36.70 -8.79
CA GLU A 221 3.66 -35.87 -9.67
C GLU A 221 3.76 -34.41 -9.31
N LYS A 222 3.79 -34.06 -8.02
CA LYS A 222 3.98 -32.69 -7.55
C LYS A 222 5.32 -32.13 -8.05
N GLU A 223 6.39 -32.85 -7.86
CA GLU A 223 7.74 -32.44 -8.25
C GLU A 223 7.83 -32.23 -9.78
N ARG A 224 7.32 -33.20 -10.57
CA ARG A 224 7.29 -33.11 -12.02
C ARG A 224 6.52 -31.90 -12.51
N LYS A 225 5.30 -31.66 -11.95
CA LYS A 225 4.46 -30.52 -12.34
C LYS A 225 5.09 -29.20 -11.89
N SER A 226 5.68 -29.13 -10.70
CA SER A 226 6.36 -27.94 -10.22
C SER A 226 7.52 -27.56 -11.13
N LYS A 227 8.36 -28.53 -11.53
CA LYS A 227 9.44 -28.30 -12.50
C LYS A 227 8.90 -27.81 -13.85
N ASP A 228 7.79 -28.36 -14.33
CA ASP A 228 7.17 -27.95 -15.60
C ASP A 228 6.62 -26.50 -15.55
N TRP A 229 5.93 -26.11 -14.46
CA TRP A 229 5.46 -24.73 -14.30
C TRP A 229 6.62 -23.75 -14.20
N ILE A 230 7.64 -24.04 -13.40
CA ILE A 230 8.83 -23.19 -13.25
C ILE A 230 9.58 -23.05 -14.58
N ALA A 231 9.78 -24.16 -15.30
CA ALA A 231 10.41 -24.13 -16.62
C ALA A 231 9.56 -23.39 -17.67
N SER A 232 8.23 -23.44 -17.59
CA SER A 232 7.36 -22.66 -18.46
C SER A 232 7.47 -21.18 -18.13
N ALA A 233 7.43 -20.83 -16.84
CA ALA A 233 7.57 -19.46 -16.39
C ALA A 233 8.89 -18.80 -16.82
N SER A 234 10.02 -19.53 -16.73
CA SER A 234 11.33 -19.04 -17.19
C SER A 234 11.39 -18.77 -18.70
N ARG A 235 10.49 -19.37 -19.48
CA ARG A 235 10.34 -19.12 -20.93
C ARG A 235 9.36 -17.99 -21.26
N GLY A 236 8.74 -17.36 -20.23
CA GLY A 236 7.85 -16.22 -20.40
C GLY A 236 6.35 -16.54 -20.32
N THR A 237 5.98 -17.81 -20.09
CA THR A 237 4.59 -18.22 -19.81
C THR A 237 4.08 -17.53 -18.56
N VAL A 238 2.88 -16.96 -18.59
CA VAL A 238 2.24 -16.32 -17.45
C VAL A 238 1.61 -17.39 -16.56
N LEU A 239 2.03 -17.48 -15.30
CA LEU A 239 1.41 -18.37 -14.32
C LEU A 239 0.14 -17.76 -13.75
N VAL A 240 -0.94 -18.53 -13.70
CA VAL A 240 -2.24 -18.08 -13.19
C VAL A 240 -2.64 -18.94 -12.00
N SER A 241 -2.80 -18.37 -10.81
CA SER A 241 -3.19 -19.13 -9.62
C SER A 241 -3.61 -18.24 -8.46
N PRO A 242 -4.42 -18.72 -7.52
CA PRO A 242 -4.57 -18.10 -6.20
C PRO A 242 -3.37 -18.36 -5.26
N PHE A 243 -2.47 -19.31 -5.58
CA PHE A 243 -1.32 -19.70 -4.77
C PHE A 243 -1.63 -19.89 -3.28
N ILE A 244 -2.62 -20.75 -2.97
CA ILE A 244 -3.15 -20.93 -1.61
C ILE A 244 -2.29 -21.90 -0.80
N SER A 245 -1.97 -23.07 -1.38
CA SER A 245 -1.21 -24.10 -0.69
C SER A 245 0.26 -23.69 -0.51
N LYS A 246 0.95 -24.33 0.43
CA LYS A 246 2.38 -24.14 0.64
C LYS A 246 3.16 -24.43 -0.64
N ASP A 247 2.90 -25.56 -1.28
CA ASP A 247 3.59 -25.99 -2.50
C ASP A 247 3.38 -24.97 -3.64
N GLU A 248 2.17 -24.41 -3.78
CA GLU A 248 1.88 -23.37 -4.78
C GLU A 248 2.62 -22.06 -4.48
N LYS A 249 2.72 -21.67 -3.20
CA LYS A 249 3.50 -20.49 -2.76
C LYS A 249 4.99 -20.67 -3.03
N ASP A 250 5.51 -21.89 -2.81
CA ASP A 250 6.91 -22.20 -3.10
C ASP A 250 7.18 -22.12 -4.61
N ILE A 251 6.26 -22.63 -5.47
CA ILE A 251 6.34 -22.46 -6.93
C ILE A 251 6.33 -20.97 -7.31
N ARG A 252 5.43 -20.19 -6.72
CA ARG A 252 5.37 -18.74 -6.95
C ARG A 252 6.71 -18.08 -6.60
N SER A 253 7.25 -18.35 -5.43
CA SER A 253 8.52 -17.77 -4.97
C SER A 253 9.69 -18.08 -5.91
N VAL A 254 9.82 -19.36 -6.34
CA VAL A 254 10.87 -19.75 -7.30
C VAL A 254 10.65 -19.09 -8.67
N ALA A 255 9.40 -19.07 -9.17
CA ALA A 255 9.09 -18.43 -10.44
C ALA A 255 9.39 -16.92 -10.40
N GLU A 256 9.05 -16.22 -9.32
CA GLU A 256 9.35 -14.79 -9.14
C GLU A 256 10.86 -14.50 -9.17
N SER A 257 11.69 -15.38 -8.59
CA SER A 257 13.16 -15.25 -8.65
C SER A 257 13.73 -15.42 -10.07
N LEU A 258 12.94 -15.97 -10.99
CA LEU A 258 13.25 -16.14 -12.40
C LEU A 258 12.52 -15.12 -13.30
N ASP A 259 12.13 -13.98 -12.73
CA ASP A 259 11.42 -12.90 -13.41
C ASP A 259 10.08 -13.30 -14.05
N ALA A 260 9.43 -14.32 -13.52
CA ALA A 260 8.15 -14.80 -14.04
C ALA A 260 7.05 -13.75 -13.99
N LYS A 261 6.12 -13.85 -14.92
CA LYS A 261 4.89 -13.08 -14.98
C LYS A 261 3.75 -13.86 -14.34
N ILE A 262 2.95 -13.18 -13.53
CA ILE A 262 1.94 -13.82 -12.67
C ILE A 262 0.60 -13.12 -12.81
N ILE A 263 -0.47 -13.90 -12.90
CA ILE A 263 -1.85 -13.48 -12.63
C ILE A 263 -2.24 -14.12 -11.31
N LEU A 264 -2.36 -13.29 -10.26
CA LEU A 264 -2.77 -13.69 -8.92
C LEU A 264 -4.28 -13.56 -8.77
N ILE A 265 -4.94 -14.61 -8.31
CA ILE A 265 -6.36 -14.56 -8.01
C ILE A 265 -6.55 -14.41 -6.50
N THR A 266 -7.30 -13.40 -6.09
CA THR A 266 -7.69 -13.16 -4.70
C THR A 266 -9.19 -13.25 -4.51
N HIS A 267 -9.65 -13.44 -3.29
CA HIS A 267 -11.09 -13.56 -3.01
C HIS A 267 -11.75 -12.24 -2.58
N GLU A 268 -11.02 -11.38 -1.85
CA GLU A 268 -11.58 -10.13 -1.33
C GLU A 268 -11.65 -9.03 -2.39
N ALA A 269 -12.74 -8.25 -2.36
CA ALA A 269 -12.91 -7.04 -3.16
C ALA A 269 -11.82 -6.00 -2.86
N PHE A 270 -11.45 -5.23 -3.86
CA PHE A 270 -10.56 -4.10 -3.66
C PHE A 270 -11.32 -2.93 -3.03
N HIS A 271 -10.73 -2.31 -2.02
CA HIS A 271 -11.24 -1.05 -1.49
C HIS A 271 -10.90 0.13 -2.43
N ASP A 272 -11.60 1.26 -2.32
CA ASP A 272 -11.47 2.41 -3.25
C ASP A 272 -10.04 2.93 -3.44
N ARG A 273 -9.18 2.75 -2.45
CA ARG A 273 -7.78 3.18 -2.47
C ARG A 273 -6.83 1.97 -2.43
N TYR A 274 -7.24 0.87 -3.05
CA TYR A 274 -6.45 -0.35 -3.05
C TYR A 274 -5.02 -0.10 -3.52
N LYS A 275 -4.08 -0.64 -2.76
CA LYS A 275 -2.67 -0.73 -3.11
C LYS A 275 -2.18 -2.11 -2.69
N PRO A 276 -1.52 -2.84 -3.57
CA PRO A 276 -0.94 -4.14 -3.20
C PRO A 276 0.05 -4.00 -2.04
N ALA A 277 0.31 -5.09 -1.34
CA ALA A 277 1.40 -5.18 -0.37
C ALA A 277 2.76 -4.83 -1.01
N ALA A 278 3.77 -4.53 -0.21
CA ALA A 278 5.06 -4.04 -0.73
C ALA A 278 5.67 -4.96 -1.80
N HIS A 279 5.61 -6.28 -1.58
CA HIS A 279 6.12 -7.26 -2.53
C HIS A 279 5.34 -7.26 -3.85
N ASP A 280 4.01 -7.38 -3.79
CA ASP A 280 3.14 -7.37 -4.98
C ASP A 280 3.19 -6.03 -5.70
N PHE A 281 3.38 -4.92 -4.97
CA PHE A 281 3.59 -3.62 -5.57
C PHE A 281 4.87 -3.59 -6.42
N ALA A 282 5.97 -4.18 -5.95
CA ALA A 282 7.22 -4.27 -6.70
C ALA A 282 7.02 -5.07 -8.00
N LEU A 283 6.35 -6.20 -7.93
CA LEU A 283 6.02 -7.00 -9.13
C LEU A 283 5.12 -6.24 -10.12
N CYS A 284 4.13 -5.47 -9.62
CA CYS A 284 3.36 -4.58 -10.51
C CYS A 284 4.26 -3.54 -11.16
N ALA A 285 5.17 -2.93 -10.41
CA ALA A 285 6.10 -1.92 -10.90
C ALA A 285 7.03 -2.44 -12.02
N GLU A 286 7.36 -3.71 -11.96
CA GLU A 286 8.12 -4.43 -12.99
C GLU A 286 7.25 -4.92 -14.16
N GLY A 287 5.94 -4.67 -14.10
CA GLY A 287 4.99 -5.15 -15.11
C GLY A 287 4.72 -6.65 -15.07
N ARG A 288 5.10 -7.33 -14.01
CA ARG A 288 5.06 -8.78 -13.85
C ARG A 288 3.83 -9.33 -13.14
N LEU A 289 2.97 -8.45 -12.59
CA LEU A 289 1.80 -8.87 -11.80
C LEU A 289 0.50 -8.24 -12.30
N LEU A 290 -0.52 -9.08 -12.41
CA LEU A 290 -1.93 -8.71 -12.46
C LEU A 290 -2.66 -9.43 -11.32
N ILE A 291 -3.46 -8.71 -10.55
CA ILE A 291 -4.29 -9.28 -9.47
C ILE A 291 -5.74 -9.22 -9.93
N ILE A 292 -6.46 -10.33 -9.85
CA ILE A 292 -7.89 -10.43 -10.17
C ILE A 292 -8.64 -10.87 -8.92
N SER A 293 -9.72 -10.16 -8.56
CA SER A 293 -10.49 -10.39 -7.35
C SER A 293 -11.85 -11.03 -7.65
N LEU A 294 -12.28 -11.98 -6.81
CA LEU A 294 -13.65 -12.51 -6.81
C LEU A 294 -14.70 -11.52 -6.27
N GLY A 295 -14.27 -10.38 -5.69
CA GLY A 295 -15.15 -9.34 -5.19
C GLY A 295 -15.88 -9.68 -3.89
N LEU A 296 -15.41 -10.63 -3.09
CA LEU A 296 -16.04 -10.97 -1.80
C LEU A 296 -15.76 -9.89 -0.74
N PRO A 297 -16.63 -9.74 0.27
CA PRO A 297 -16.42 -8.78 1.34
C PRO A 297 -15.08 -8.95 2.05
N ALA A 298 -14.48 -7.85 2.48
CA ALA A 298 -13.23 -7.88 3.25
C ALA A 298 -13.39 -8.66 4.56
N GLY A 299 -12.41 -9.50 4.91
CA GLY A 299 -12.43 -10.38 6.08
C GLY A 299 -13.27 -11.65 5.87
N THR A 300 -13.59 -11.99 4.61
CA THR A 300 -14.19 -13.30 4.29
C THR A 300 -13.16 -14.40 4.49
N ASP A 301 -13.47 -15.38 5.33
CA ASP A 301 -12.58 -16.53 5.53
C ASP A 301 -12.51 -17.41 4.28
N ILE A 302 -11.31 -17.87 3.96
CA ILE A 302 -11.09 -18.77 2.83
C ILE A 302 -11.71 -20.14 3.15
N SER A 303 -12.69 -20.54 2.36
CA SER A 303 -13.36 -21.84 2.43
C SER A 303 -13.08 -22.69 1.18
N TYR A 304 -13.38 -24.00 1.25
CA TYR A 304 -13.20 -24.88 0.11
C TYR A 304 -13.96 -24.41 -1.17
N PRO A 305 -15.24 -23.98 -1.11
CA PRO A 305 -15.92 -23.42 -2.28
C PRO A 305 -15.21 -22.20 -2.88
N ILE A 306 -14.70 -21.30 -2.04
CA ILE A 306 -13.95 -20.12 -2.49
C ILE A 306 -12.64 -20.55 -3.18
N CYS A 307 -11.90 -21.48 -2.58
CA CYS A 307 -10.69 -22.05 -3.19
C CYS A 307 -10.99 -22.70 -4.55
N SER A 308 -12.09 -23.46 -4.64
CA SER A 308 -12.51 -24.07 -5.92
C SER A 308 -12.80 -23.01 -6.96
N ARG A 309 -13.63 -22.02 -6.63
CA ARG A 309 -13.97 -20.92 -7.55
C ARG A 309 -12.74 -20.16 -8.04
N MET A 310 -11.76 -19.86 -7.16
CA MET A 310 -10.51 -19.21 -7.57
C MET A 310 -9.70 -20.09 -8.53
N ASN A 311 -9.63 -21.40 -8.28
CA ASN A 311 -8.92 -22.32 -9.15
C ASN A 311 -9.63 -22.52 -10.51
N ASP A 312 -10.96 -22.53 -10.52
CA ASP A 312 -11.74 -22.63 -11.75
C ASP A 312 -11.57 -21.37 -12.59
N LEU A 313 -11.56 -20.19 -11.97
CA LEU A 313 -11.23 -18.93 -12.62
C LEU A 313 -9.80 -18.95 -13.18
N ALA A 314 -8.82 -19.49 -12.43
CA ALA A 314 -7.44 -19.62 -12.92
C ALA A 314 -7.37 -20.49 -14.19
N LYS A 315 -8.11 -21.59 -14.19
CA LYS A 315 -8.22 -22.48 -15.35
C LYS A 315 -8.84 -21.75 -16.55
N THR A 316 -9.99 -21.10 -16.37
CA THR A 316 -10.67 -20.33 -17.41
C THR A 316 -9.74 -19.29 -18.03
N ILE A 317 -9.02 -18.51 -17.21
CA ILE A 317 -8.08 -17.49 -17.70
C ILE A 317 -6.92 -18.12 -18.49
N SER A 318 -6.45 -19.29 -18.09
CA SER A 318 -5.34 -19.96 -18.80
C SER A 318 -5.76 -20.61 -20.12
N GLU A 319 -7.05 -20.80 -20.35
CA GLU A 319 -7.62 -21.39 -21.57
C GLU A 319 -8.09 -20.31 -22.58
N MET A 320 -8.06 -19.04 -22.18
CA MET A 320 -8.35 -17.88 -23.05
C MET A 320 -7.11 -17.45 -23.84
#